data_cdf5d22b5bd4f3709d4db27444b069f3
#
_entry.id   cdf5d22b5bd4f3709d4db27444b069f3
#
_cell.length_a   1.000
_cell.length_b   1.000
_cell.length_c   1.000
_cell.angle_alpha   90.00
_cell.angle_beta   90.00
_cell.angle_gamma   90.00
#
_symmetry.space_group_name_H-M   'P 1'
#
loop_
_entity.id
_entity.type
_entity.pdbx_description
1 polymer ?
#
loop_
_entity_poly.entity_id
_entity_poly.type
_entity_poly.pdbx_seq_one_letter_code
_entity_poly.pdbx_strand_id
1 'polypeptide(L)'
;MSHGAFLRQHSSDPELASHIMHDYRNADLDPQLRGILDFATKLTRDPGSMQQTDVQGLRELGLSDEQVLSVVLITCTFNFMTRLADGLGVVFTDNGQKSIEGWLTGPAREQEWLMKQKV
;
A
#
# COMPACT_ATOMS: atom_id res chain seq x y z
N MET A 1 -10.64 11.21 3.36
CA MET A 1 -10.99 9.85 2.91
C MET A 1 -9.70 9.03 2.85
N SER A 2 -9.69 7.79 3.34
CA SER A 2 -8.51 6.94 3.20
C SER A 2 -8.35 6.45 1.76
N HIS A 3 -7.10 6.13 1.35
CA HIS A 3 -6.82 5.61 0.01
C HIS A 3 -7.52 4.26 -0.25
N GLY A 4 -7.65 3.41 0.77
CA GLY A 4 -8.40 2.16 0.66
C GLY A 4 -9.89 2.36 0.42
N ALA A 5 -10.51 3.35 1.06
CA ALA A 5 -11.91 3.70 0.80
C ALA A 5 -12.09 4.25 -0.63
N PHE A 6 -11.13 5.05 -1.10
CA PHE A 6 -11.13 5.55 -2.47
C PHE A 6 -11.01 4.40 -3.49
N LEU A 7 -10.06 3.49 -3.29
CA LEU A 7 -9.89 2.32 -4.15
C LEU A 7 -11.17 1.48 -4.23
N ARG A 8 -11.82 1.23 -3.09
CA ARG A 8 -13.08 0.48 -3.05
C ARG A 8 -14.18 1.14 -3.87
N GLN A 9 -14.31 2.46 -3.81
CA GLN A 9 -15.35 3.20 -4.54
C GLN A 9 -15.13 3.19 -6.06
N HIS A 10 -13.87 3.05 -6.51
CA HIS A 10 -13.50 3.17 -7.93
C HIS A 10 -13.09 1.84 -8.56
N SER A 11 -13.02 0.76 -7.78
CA SER A 11 -12.77 -0.59 -8.29
C SER A 11 -14.07 -1.27 -8.72
N SER A 12 -14.01 -2.06 -9.78
CA SER A 12 -15.09 -2.98 -10.15
C SER A 12 -15.20 -4.17 -9.18
N ASP A 13 -14.12 -4.49 -8.46
CA ASP A 13 -14.10 -5.47 -7.39
C ASP A 13 -14.17 -4.76 -6.04
N PRO A 14 -15.29 -4.87 -5.29
CA PRO A 14 -15.48 -4.21 -4.00
C PRO A 14 -14.54 -4.78 -2.91
N GLU A 15 -14.02 -5.99 -3.07
CA GLU A 15 -13.13 -6.64 -2.11
C GLU A 15 -11.64 -6.41 -2.41
N LEU A 16 -11.29 -5.83 -3.57
CA LEU A 16 -9.90 -5.61 -3.96
C LEU A 16 -9.09 -4.85 -2.91
N ALA A 17 -9.64 -3.76 -2.37
CA ALA A 17 -8.98 -2.97 -1.33
C ALA A 17 -8.71 -3.79 -0.06
N SER A 18 -9.67 -4.65 0.33
CA SER A 18 -9.56 -5.54 1.49
C SER A 18 -8.48 -6.61 1.28
N HIS A 19 -8.46 -7.23 0.09
CA HIS A 19 -7.45 -8.23 -0.27
C HIS A 19 -6.05 -7.64 -0.32
N ILE A 20 -5.87 -6.46 -0.92
CA ILE A 20 -4.57 -5.77 -0.97
C ILE A 20 -4.09 -5.41 0.44
N MET A 21 -4.97 -4.93 1.31
CA MET A 21 -4.60 -4.57 2.69
C MET A 21 -4.26 -5.78 3.55
N HIS A 22 -4.92 -6.92 3.31
CA HIS A 22 -4.62 -8.16 4.03
C HIS A 22 -3.31 -8.77 3.55
N ASP A 23 -3.26 -9.13 2.29
CA ASP A 23 -2.08 -9.62 1.58
C ASP A 23 -2.29 -9.49 0.07
N TYR A 24 -1.69 -8.47 -0.54
CA TYR A 24 -1.83 -8.21 -1.98
C TYR A 24 -1.42 -9.40 -2.86
N ARG A 25 -0.56 -10.29 -2.35
CA ARG A 25 -0.10 -11.48 -3.08
C ARG A 25 -1.22 -12.47 -3.37
N ASN A 26 -2.30 -12.43 -2.58
CA ASN A 26 -3.49 -13.25 -2.74
C ASN A 26 -4.61 -12.54 -3.52
N ALA A 27 -4.42 -11.27 -3.86
CA ALA A 27 -5.37 -10.54 -4.69
C ALA A 27 -5.23 -10.91 -6.17
N ASP A 28 -6.33 -10.88 -6.91
CA ASP A 28 -6.32 -11.06 -8.37
C ASP A 28 -5.84 -9.76 -9.03
N LEU A 29 -4.55 -9.72 -9.32
CA LEU A 29 -3.85 -8.56 -9.87
C LEU A 29 -3.22 -8.93 -11.20
N ASP A 30 -3.25 -8.00 -12.15
CA ASP A 30 -2.45 -8.16 -13.37
C ASP A 30 -0.94 -8.19 -13.04
N PRO A 31 -0.12 -8.81 -13.92
CA PRO A 31 1.31 -9.00 -13.65
C PRO A 31 2.07 -7.68 -13.43
N GLN A 32 1.68 -6.60 -14.13
CA GLN A 32 2.35 -5.29 -14.00
C GLN A 32 2.08 -4.69 -12.62
N LEU A 33 0.81 -4.66 -12.18
CA LEU A 33 0.45 -4.14 -10.87
C LEU A 33 1.07 -4.98 -9.75
N ARG A 34 1.09 -6.30 -9.89
CA ARG A 34 1.78 -7.17 -8.94
C ARG A 34 3.26 -6.86 -8.83
N GLY A 35 3.96 -6.69 -9.95
CA GLY A 35 5.38 -6.33 -9.95
C GLY A 35 5.65 -4.96 -9.32
N ILE A 36 4.76 -3.99 -9.54
CA ILE A 36 4.82 -2.69 -8.87
C ILE A 36 4.71 -2.83 -7.35
N LEU A 37 3.78 -3.64 -6.87
CA LEU A 37 3.59 -3.86 -5.43
C LEU A 37 4.74 -4.66 -4.80
N ASP A 38 5.31 -5.64 -5.52
CA ASP A 38 6.50 -6.38 -5.08
C ASP A 38 7.71 -5.43 -4.94
N PHE A 39 7.93 -4.58 -5.94
CA PHE A 39 8.98 -3.56 -5.91
C PHE A 39 8.79 -2.58 -4.74
N ALA A 40 7.58 -2.04 -4.58
CA ALA A 40 7.26 -1.11 -3.50
C ALA A 40 7.41 -1.76 -2.11
N THR A 41 7.05 -3.03 -1.98
CA THR A 41 7.21 -3.79 -0.74
C THR A 41 8.68 -3.99 -0.40
N LYS A 42 9.52 -4.38 -1.38
CA LYS A 42 10.96 -4.53 -1.19
C LYS A 42 11.60 -3.19 -0.81
N LEU A 43 11.31 -2.12 -1.56
CA LEU A 43 11.82 -0.78 -1.28
C LEU A 43 11.43 -0.28 0.13
N THR A 44 10.23 -0.64 0.61
CA THR A 44 9.73 -0.26 1.92
C THR A 44 10.41 -1.02 3.06
N ARG A 45 10.59 -2.33 2.90
CA ARG A 45 11.04 -3.23 3.96
C ARG A 45 12.54 -3.39 4.03
N ASP A 46 13.20 -3.40 2.88
CA ASP A 46 14.64 -3.64 2.75
C ASP A 46 15.27 -2.78 1.65
N PRO A 47 15.27 -1.44 1.82
CA PRO A 47 15.81 -0.54 0.81
C PRO A 47 17.29 -0.78 0.51
N GLY A 48 18.04 -1.32 1.48
CA GLY A 48 19.47 -1.63 1.29
C GLY A 48 19.74 -2.78 0.31
N SER A 49 18.75 -3.62 0.05
CA SER A 49 18.88 -4.74 -0.91
C SER A 49 18.46 -4.37 -2.34
N MET A 50 17.97 -3.14 -2.57
CA MET A 50 17.55 -2.70 -3.90
C MET A 50 18.72 -2.67 -4.87
N GLN A 51 18.50 -3.17 -6.08
CA GLN A 51 19.49 -3.26 -7.14
C GLN A 51 18.92 -2.76 -8.48
N GLN A 52 19.80 -2.52 -9.45
CA GLN A 52 19.40 -2.12 -10.78
C GLN A 52 18.50 -3.17 -11.48
N THR A 53 18.68 -4.44 -11.13
CA THR A 53 17.82 -5.54 -11.61
C THR A 53 16.36 -5.39 -11.17
N ASP A 54 16.10 -4.78 -10.02
CA ASP A 54 14.72 -4.50 -9.58
C ASP A 54 14.05 -3.46 -10.48
N VAL A 55 14.79 -2.42 -10.86
CA VAL A 55 14.33 -1.41 -11.82
C VAL A 55 14.13 -2.04 -13.22
N GLN A 56 15.07 -2.89 -13.64
CA GLN A 56 14.95 -3.59 -14.91
C GLN A 56 13.72 -4.49 -14.97
N GLY A 57 13.39 -5.16 -13.86
CA GLY A 57 12.17 -5.97 -13.74
C GLY A 57 10.89 -5.17 -14.02
N LEU A 58 10.80 -3.92 -13.52
CA LEU A 58 9.66 -3.05 -13.83
C LEU A 58 9.59 -2.67 -15.32
N ARG A 59 10.74 -2.40 -15.96
CA ARG A 59 10.80 -2.14 -17.42
C ARG A 59 10.35 -3.34 -18.25
N GLU A 60 10.74 -4.54 -17.85
CA GLU A 60 10.32 -5.80 -18.51
C GLU A 60 8.81 -6.05 -18.39
N LEU A 61 8.18 -5.52 -17.35
CA LEU A 61 6.73 -5.49 -17.20
C LEU A 61 6.05 -4.38 -18.02
N GLY A 62 6.81 -3.62 -18.81
CA GLY A 62 6.30 -2.61 -19.73
C GLY A 62 6.21 -1.19 -19.18
N LEU A 63 6.82 -0.90 -18.02
CA LEU A 63 6.84 0.47 -17.48
C LEU A 63 7.88 1.32 -18.22
N SER A 64 7.50 2.56 -18.56
CA SER A 64 8.45 3.58 -19.01
C SER A 64 9.33 4.08 -17.84
N ASP A 65 10.42 4.76 -18.15
CA ASP A 65 11.30 5.33 -17.13
C ASP A 65 10.57 6.35 -16.24
N GLU A 66 9.64 7.13 -16.81
CA GLU A 66 8.79 8.06 -16.04
C GLU A 66 7.83 7.32 -15.10
N GLN A 67 7.27 6.19 -15.55
CA GLN A 67 6.42 5.36 -14.71
C GLN A 67 7.21 4.70 -13.59
N VAL A 68 8.42 4.20 -13.86
CA VAL A 68 9.33 3.68 -12.83
C VAL A 68 9.66 4.75 -11.81
N LEU A 69 10.01 5.97 -12.26
CA LEU A 69 10.25 7.10 -11.36
C LEU A 69 9.02 7.41 -10.51
N SER A 70 7.83 7.38 -11.11
CA SER A 70 6.57 7.60 -10.39
C SER A 70 6.33 6.54 -9.30
N VAL A 71 6.60 5.26 -9.58
CA VAL A 71 6.51 4.18 -8.58
C VAL A 71 7.44 4.45 -7.40
N VAL A 72 8.69 4.84 -7.66
CA VAL A 72 9.68 5.16 -6.62
C VAL A 72 9.23 6.36 -5.80
N LEU A 73 8.83 7.47 -6.46
CA LEU A 73 8.41 8.70 -5.78
C LEU A 73 7.18 8.48 -4.90
N ILE A 74 6.17 7.77 -5.39
CA ILE A 74 4.96 7.46 -4.62
C ILE A 74 5.33 6.61 -3.41
N THR A 75 6.10 5.55 -3.59
CA THR A 75 6.53 4.67 -2.50
C THR A 75 7.32 5.43 -1.44
N CYS A 76 8.30 6.26 -1.85
CA CYS A 76 9.11 7.06 -0.93
C CYS A 76 8.28 8.10 -0.19
N THR A 77 7.33 8.76 -0.87
CA THR A 77 6.45 9.75 -0.26
C THR A 77 5.60 9.12 0.86
N PHE A 78 4.97 7.99 0.59
CA PHE A 78 4.19 7.29 1.61
C PHE A 78 5.05 6.72 2.73
N ASN A 79 6.25 6.22 2.42
CA ASN A 79 7.21 5.80 3.44
C ASN A 79 7.66 6.96 4.34
N PHE A 80 7.88 8.14 3.77
CA PHE A 80 8.18 9.34 4.54
C PHE A 80 7.02 9.71 5.46
N MET A 81 5.79 9.80 4.92
CA MET A 81 4.61 10.20 5.67
C MET A 81 4.29 9.23 6.82
N THR A 82 4.37 7.93 6.58
CA THR A 82 4.10 6.92 7.61
C THR A 82 5.15 6.95 8.72
N ARG A 83 6.44 7.07 8.37
CA ARG A 83 7.51 7.19 9.37
C ARG A 83 7.43 8.48 10.18
N LEU A 84 7.06 9.58 9.54
CA LEU A 84 6.84 10.85 10.23
C LEU A 84 5.70 10.72 11.24
N ALA A 85 4.55 10.19 10.83
CA ALA A 85 3.42 9.97 11.71
C ALA A 85 3.75 9.00 12.86
N ASP A 86 4.42 7.91 12.56
CA ASP A 86 4.84 6.93 13.56
C ASP A 86 5.87 7.50 14.54
N GLY A 87 6.87 8.24 14.03
CA GLY A 87 7.91 8.85 14.85
C GLY A 87 7.38 9.93 15.79
N LEU A 88 6.32 10.61 15.40
CA LEU A 88 5.63 11.60 16.24
C LEU A 88 4.53 10.99 17.13
N GLY A 89 4.28 9.69 17.05
CA GLY A 89 3.24 9.02 17.82
C GLY A 89 1.81 9.48 17.47
N VAL A 90 1.59 9.89 16.22
CA VAL A 90 0.26 10.33 15.77
C VAL A 90 -0.74 9.20 15.92
N VAL A 91 -1.87 9.48 16.56
CA VAL A 91 -2.98 8.53 16.74
C VAL A 91 -4.19 8.98 15.93
N PHE A 92 -5.04 8.05 15.57
CA PHE A 92 -6.31 8.37 14.94
C PHE A 92 -7.21 9.12 15.94
N THR A 93 -7.94 10.12 15.44
CA THR A 93 -9.07 10.67 16.17
C THR A 93 -10.22 9.67 16.19
N ASP A 94 -11.16 9.81 17.15
CA ASP A 94 -12.33 8.94 17.25
C ASP A 94 -13.13 8.88 15.94
N ASN A 95 -13.23 10.00 15.22
CA ASN A 95 -13.89 10.05 13.92
C ASN A 95 -13.08 9.32 12.83
N GLY A 96 -11.75 9.39 12.88
CA GLY A 96 -10.86 8.66 11.98
C GLY A 96 -10.98 7.15 12.20
N GLN A 97 -11.01 6.71 13.45
CA GLN A 97 -11.20 5.31 13.83
C GLN A 97 -12.53 4.76 13.29
N LYS A 98 -13.65 5.47 13.55
CA LYS A 98 -14.97 5.08 13.05
C LYS A 98 -15.04 5.02 11.53
N SER A 99 -14.34 5.94 10.84
CA SER A 99 -14.26 5.92 9.39
C SER A 99 -13.55 4.67 8.87
N ILE A 100 -12.46 4.24 9.53
CA ILE A 100 -11.74 3.01 9.18
C ILE A 100 -12.62 1.79 9.40
N GLU A 101 -13.25 1.69 10.55
CA GLU A 101 -14.17 0.59 10.91
C GLU A 101 -15.30 0.44 9.89
N GLY A 102 -15.79 1.57 9.37
CA GLY A 102 -16.90 1.59 8.42
C GLY A 102 -16.56 1.06 7.03
N TRP A 103 -15.30 1.12 6.60
CA TRP A 103 -14.92 0.68 5.26
C TRP A 103 -14.06 -0.59 5.21
N LEU A 104 -13.48 -1.03 6.33
CA LEU A 104 -12.80 -2.31 6.41
C LEU A 104 -13.79 -3.45 6.30
N THR A 105 -13.53 -4.39 5.40
CA THR A 105 -14.33 -5.61 5.20
C THR A 105 -13.42 -6.82 5.03
N GLY A 106 -14.01 -8.03 5.06
CA GLY A 106 -13.31 -9.27 4.83
C GLY A 106 -12.08 -9.47 5.71
N PRO A 107 -11.03 -10.14 5.21
CA PRO A 107 -9.81 -10.46 5.98
C PRO A 107 -9.06 -9.25 6.52
N ALA A 108 -9.25 -8.06 5.93
CA ALA A 108 -8.58 -6.84 6.43
C ALA A 108 -9.04 -6.45 7.84
N ARG A 109 -10.26 -6.83 8.25
CA ARG A 109 -10.76 -6.61 9.61
C ARG A 109 -10.01 -7.40 10.68
N GLU A 110 -9.40 -8.51 10.30
CA GLU A 110 -8.67 -9.39 11.22
C GLU A 110 -7.24 -8.89 11.48
N GLN A 111 -6.81 -7.84 10.76
CA GLN A 111 -5.47 -7.26 10.93
C GLN A 111 -5.44 -6.34 12.14
N GLU A 112 -4.96 -6.85 13.26
CA GLU A 112 -4.84 -6.08 14.52
C GLU A 112 -4.10 -4.75 14.35
N TRP A 113 -3.08 -4.69 13.49
CA TRP A 113 -2.29 -3.48 13.28
C TRP A 113 -3.07 -2.34 12.61
N LEU A 114 -4.14 -2.68 11.87
CA LEU A 114 -5.06 -1.69 11.27
C LEU A 114 -5.99 -1.07 12.30
N MET A 115 -6.32 -1.82 13.35
CA MET A 115 -7.32 -1.45 14.35
C MET A 115 -6.70 -0.95 15.65
N LYS A 116 -5.40 -1.18 15.89
CA LYS A 116 -4.74 -0.72 17.12
C LYS A 116 -4.58 0.80 17.12
N GLN A 117 -5.13 1.43 18.15
CA GLN A 117 -4.69 2.77 18.53
C GLN A 117 -3.26 2.67 19.07
N LYS A 118 -2.38 3.54 18.60
CA LYS A 118 -1.08 3.74 19.23
C LYS A 118 -1.32 4.43 20.57
N VAL A 119 -1.02 3.76 21.63
CA VAL A 119 -1.05 4.31 23.00
C VAL A 119 0.21 5.13 23.23
#